data_c612e12f604d8223d793fe4eb655ba7a
#
_entry.id   c612e12f604d8223d793fe4eb655ba7a
#
_cell.length_a   1.000
_cell.length_b   1.000
_cell.length_c   1.000
_cell.angle_alpha   90.00
_cell.angle_beta   90.00
_cell.angle_gamma   90.00
#
_symmetry.space_group_name_H-M   'P 1'
#
loop_
_entity.id
_entity.type
_entity.pdbx_description
1 polymer ?
#
loop_
_entity_poly.entity_id
_entity_poly.type
_entity_poly.pdbx_seq_one_letter_code
_entity_poly.pdbx_strand_id
1 'polypeptide(L)'
;SRPIAESLKLIEERYNENLSLDEISHAISVSKNYFCYLFKREVGMSLWNYLTTVRLRYAKKLLEETDLKAYEIAFLVGYDNPSYFSKVFKRQEQMTPNEYRDRTKS
;
A
#
# COMPACT_ATOMS: atom_id res chain seq x y z
N SER A 1 -8.31 2.80 18.49
CA SER A 1 -8.29 1.63 19.39
C SER A 1 -6.97 0.89 19.28
N ARG A 2 -6.69 0.06 20.27
CA ARG A 2 -5.46 -0.72 20.30
C ARG A 2 -5.34 -1.70 19.12
N PRO A 3 -6.37 -2.50 18.79
CA PRO A 3 -6.27 -3.40 17.63
C PRO A 3 -5.96 -2.67 16.33
N ILE A 4 -6.56 -1.52 16.11
CA ILE A 4 -6.32 -0.77 14.87
C ILE A 4 -4.92 -0.16 14.89
N ALA A 5 -4.45 0.37 16.01
CA ALA A 5 -3.08 0.87 16.11
C ALA A 5 -2.07 -0.23 15.80
N GLU A 6 -2.30 -1.44 16.33
CA GLU A 6 -1.44 -2.60 16.03
C GLU A 6 -1.48 -2.99 14.55
N SER A 7 -2.67 -2.94 13.93
CA SER A 7 -2.79 -3.27 12.51
C SER A 7 -2.08 -2.25 11.62
N LEU A 8 -2.16 -0.97 11.96
CA LEU A 8 -1.46 0.08 11.22
C LEU A 8 0.04 -0.11 11.28
N LYS A 9 0.55 -0.46 12.44
CA LYS A 9 1.98 -0.75 12.61
C LYS A 9 2.40 -1.96 11.79
N LEU A 10 1.61 -3.02 11.82
CA LEU A 10 1.88 -4.24 11.05
C LEU A 10 1.91 -3.95 9.54
N ILE A 11 0.96 -3.18 9.06
CA ILE A 11 0.88 -2.80 7.64
C ILE A 11 2.10 -1.96 7.26
N GLU A 12 2.48 -1.00 8.08
CA GLU A 12 3.64 -0.15 7.81
C GLU A 12 4.94 -0.98 7.73
N GLU A 13 5.06 -1.99 8.57
CA GLU A 13 6.25 -2.87 8.60
C GLU A 13 6.26 -3.89 7.47
N ARG A 14 5.09 -4.33 6.99
CA ARG A 14 4.95 -5.46 6.07
C ARG A 14 4.16 -5.14 4.80
N TYR A 15 4.03 -3.87 4.43
CA TYR A 15 3.22 -3.47 3.26
C TYR A 15 3.69 -4.13 1.96
N ASN A 16 4.98 -4.45 1.85
CA ASN A 16 5.58 -5.03 0.66
C ASN A 16 5.43 -6.55 0.58
N GLU A 17 4.73 -7.15 1.55
CA GLU A 17 4.44 -8.58 1.55
C GLU A 17 3.02 -8.84 1.07
N ASN A 18 2.73 -10.09 0.73
CA ASN A 18 1.39 -10.52 0.37
C ASN A 18 0.57 -10.77 1.65
N LEU A 19 0.10 -9.68 2.24
CA LEU A 19 -0.67 -9.75 3.49
C LEU A 19 -2.08 -10.26 3.25
N SER A 20 -2.54 -11.20 4.08
CA SER A 20 -3.92 -11.68 4.06
C SER A 20 -4.69 -11.11 5.24
N LEU A 21 -6.02 -11.03 5.07
CA LEU A 21 -6.90 -10.60 6.14
C LEU A 21 -6.81 -11.56 7.34
N ASP A 22 -6.69 -12.87 7.07
CA ASP A 22 -6.53 -13.86 8.13
C ASP A 22 -5.28 -13.60 8.97
N GLU A 23 -4.15 -13.35 8.33
CA GLU A 23 -2.90 -13.08 9.03
C GLU A 23 -3.01 -11.84 9.92
N ILE A 24 -3.56 -10.76 9.38
CA ILE A 24 -3.67 -9.50 10.13
C ILE A 24 -4.62 -9.67 11.32
N SER A 25 -5.82 -10.18 11.09
CA SER A 25 -6.82 -10.32 12.15
C SER A 25 -6.37 -11.30 13.23
N HIS A 26 -5.67 -12.38 12.83
CA HIS A 26 -5.09 -13.31 13.78
C HIS A 26 -4.01 -12.64 14.65
N ALA A 27 -3.13 -11.86 14.02
CA ALA A 27 -2.04 -11.19 14.73
C ALA A 27 -2.54 -10.20 15.79
N ILE A 28 -3.70 -9.58 15.56
CA ILE A 28 -4.28 -8.61 16.50
C ILE A 28 -5.41 -9.20 17.34
N SER A 29 -5.66 -10.52 17.23
CA SER A 29 -6.60 -11.29 18.05
C SER A 29 -8.05 -10.80 17.97
N VAL A 30 -8.51 -10.49 16.76
CA VAL A 30 -9.93 -10.13 16.50
C VAL A 30 -10.45 -10.91 15.30
N SER A 31 -11.79 -11.02 15.19
CA SER A 31 -12.39 -11.67 14.03
C SER A 31 -12.22 -10.80 12.79
N LYS A 32 -12.23 -11.44 11.62
CA LYS A 32 -12.08 -10.73 10.34
C LYS A 32 -13.17 -9.68 10.13
N ASN A 33 -14.41 -10.05 10.40
CA ASN A 33 -15.54 -9.14 10.19
C ASN A 33 -15.46 -7.93 11.10
N TYR A 34 -15.17 -8.16 12.38
CA TYR A 34 -15.04 -7.07 13.34
C TYR A 34 -13.87 -6.17 12.99
N PHE A 35 -12.73 -6.75 12.57
CA PHE A 35 -11.57 -5.98 12.17
C PHE A 35 -11.88 -5.07 10.97
N CYS A 36 -12.51 -5.59 9.92
CA CYS A 36 -12.86 -4.79 8.74
C CYS A 36 -13.79 -3.62 9.11
N TYR A 37 -14.79 -3.89 9.93
CA TYR A 37 -15.71 -2.86 10.39
C TYR A 37 -14.98 -1.78 11.17
N LEU A 38 -14.19 -2.19 12.15
CA LEU A 38 -13.48 -1.27 13.03
C LEU A 38 -12.44 -0.46 12.27
N PHE A 39 -11.71 -1.10 11.35
CA PHE A 39 -10.70 -0.43 10.55
C PHE A 39 -11.32 0.71 9.72
N LYS A 40 -12.39 0.40 8.99
CA LYS A 40 -13.05 1.40 8.16
C LYS A 40 -13.62 2.54 9.02
N ARG A 41 -14.17 2.22 10.17
CA ARG A 41 -14.74 3.20 11.08
C ARG A 41 -13.68 4.16 11.64
N GLU A 42 -12.53 3.64 12.06
CA GLU A 42 -11.49 4.45 12.71
C GLU A 42 -10.55 5.11 11.72
N VAL A 43 -10.21 4.44 10.61
CA VAL A 43 -9.25 4.94 9.63
C VAL A 43 -9.93 5.77 8.53
N GLY A 44 -11.21 5.49 8.25
CA GLY A 44 -11.98 6.23 7.25
C GLY A 44 -11.90 5.65 5.85
N MET A 45 -11.20 4.54 5.66
CA MET A 45 -11.10 3.84 4.38
C MET A 45 -10.93 2.35 4.64
N SER A 46 -11.15 1.52 3.61
CA SER A 46 -10.98 0.08 3.74
C SER A 46 -9.50 -0.26 3.95
N LEU A 47 -9.28 -1.44 4.53
CA LEU A 47 -7.92 -1.98 4.72
C LEU A 47 -7.12 -1.98 3.41
N TRP A 48 -7.75 -2.47 2.32
CA TRP A 48 -7.05 -2.61 1.05
C TRP A 48 -6.75 -1.26 0.39
N ASN A 49 -7.64 -0.28 0.54
CA ASN A 49 -7.36 1.07 0.07
C ASN A 49 -6.23 1.70 0.86
N TYR A 50 -6.19 1.47 2.16
CA TYR A 50 -5.11 1.97 3.00
C TYR A 50 -3.77 1.33 2.60
N LEU A 51 -3.76 0.00 2.40
CA LEU A 51 -2.55 -0.70 1.96
C LEU A 51 -2.04 -0.15 0.63
N THR A 52 -2.95 0.09 -0.32
CA THR A 52 -2.60 0.70 -1.60
C THR A 52 -1.95 2.07 -1.39
N THR A 53 -2.53 2.90 -0.53
CA THR A 53 -1.99 4.23 -0.22
C THR A 53 -0.56 4.12 0.32
N VAL A 54 -0.32 3.19 1.22
CA VAL A 54 1.03 2.98 1.80
C VAL A 54 2.01 2.54 0.71
N ARG A 55 1.63 1.55 -0.10
CA ARG A 55 2.50 1.04 -1.18
C ARG A 55 2.85 2.13 -2.18
N LEU A 56 1.87 2.94 -2.57
CA LEU A 56 2.11 4.02 -3.54
C LEU A 56 2.94 5.15 -2.94
N ARG A 57 2.81 5.41 -1.65
CA ARG A 57 3.65 6.39 -0.97
C ARG A 57 5.12 5.99 -1.06
N TYR A 58 5.45 4.72 -0.79
CA TYR A 58 6.80 4.22 -0.93
C TYR A 58 7.25 4.16 -2.39
N ALA A 59 6.34 3.81 -3.31
CA ALA A 59 6.66 3.83 -4.74
C ALA A 59 7.05 5.23 -5.21
N LYS A 60 6.31 6.25 -4.80
CA LYS A 60 6.63 7.64 -5.15
C LYS A 60 8.00 8.04 -4.64
N LYS A 61 8.33 7.64 -3.42
CA LYS A 61 9.64 7.92 -2.85
C LYS A 61 10.77 7.28 -3.68
N LEU A 62 10.59 6.03 -4.08
CA LEU A 62 11.58 5.34 -4.93
C LEU A 62 11.69 5.97 -6.31
N LEU A 63 10.57 6.42 -6.88
CA LEU A 63 10.57 7.12 -8.18
C LEU A 63 11.35 8.42 -8.09
N GLU A 64 11.26 9.13 -6.96
CA GLU A 64 11.94 10.41 -6.75
C GLU A 64 13.42 10.23 -6.43
N GLU A 65 13.78 9.23 -5.66
CA GLU A 65 15.11 9.11 -5.06
C GLU A 65 16.04 8.09 -5.74
N THR A 66 15.53 7.29 -6.68
CA THR A 66 16.32 6.24 -7.35
C THR A 66 16.12 6.28 -8.86
N ASP A 67 16.97 5.53 -9.57
CA ASP A 67 16.83 5.32 -11.01
C ASP A 67 16.23 3.95 -11.33
N LEU A 68 15.64 3.28 -10.34
CA LEU A 68 15.01 1.98 -10.55
C LEU A 68 13.88 2.09 -11.57
N LYS A 69 13.75 1.04 -12.40
CA LYS A 69 12.64 0.98 -13.36
C LYS A 69 11.31 0.83 -12.65
N ALA A 70 10.24 1.32 -13.27
CA ALA A 70 8.90 1.23 -12.69
C ALA A 70 8.53 -0.20 -12.32
N TYR A 71 8.88 -1.20 -13.16
CA TYR A 71 8.57 -2.59 -12.85
C TYR A 71 9.34 -3.11 -11.65
N GLU A 72 10.56 -2.63 -11.43
CA GLU A 72 11.36 -2.99 -10.25
C GLU A 72 10.71 -2.43 -8.99
N ILE A 73 10.28 -1.17 -9.06
CA ILE A 73 9.59 -0.51 -7.96
C ILE A 73 8.29 -1.24 -7.61
N ALA A 74 7.55 -1.67 -8.64
CA ALA A 74 6.31 -2.44 -8.43
C ALA A 74 6.56 -3.65 -7.52
N PHE A 75 7.59 -4.44 -7.82
CA PHE A 75 7.94 -5.60 -7.00
C PHE A 75 8.38 -5.21 -5.59
N LEU A 76 9.17 -4.15 -5.46
CA LEU A 76 9.67 -3.70 -4.16
C LEU A 76 8.57 -3.25 -3.22
N VAL A 77 7.48 -2.69 -3.74
CA VAL A 77 6.39 -2.20 -2.90
C VAL A 77 5.24 -3.20 -2.75
N GLY A 78 5.43 -4.42 -3.26
CA GLY A 78 4.49 -5.52 -2.97
C GLY A 78 3.58 -5.94 -4.12
N TYR A 79 3.81 -5.47 -5.35
CA TYR A 79 3.03 -5.90 -6.51
C TYR A 79 3.81 -6.93 -7.31
N ASP A 80 3.21 -8.09 -7.55
CA ASP A 80 3.82 -9.13 -8.38
C ASP A 80 3.48 -8.96 -9.87
N ASN A 81 2.59 -8.03 -10.19
CA ASN A 81 2.19 -7.71 -11.56
C ASN A 81 2.44 -6.24 -11.85
N PRO A 82 3.52 -5.90 -12.58
CA PRO A 82 3.85 -4.50 -12.88
C PRO A 82 2.76 -3.75 -13.65
N SER A 83 2.04 -4.43 -14.55
CA SER A 83 0.95 -3.79 -15.29
C SER A 83 -0.19 -3.37 -14.36
N TYR A 84 -0.52 -4.21 -13.39
CA TYR A 84 -1.53 -3.87 -12.40
C TYR A 84 -1.06 -2.70 -11.53
N PHE A 85 0.20 -2.72 -11.10
CA PHE A 85 0.78 -1.60 -10.36
C PHE A 85 0.62 -0.29 -11.12
N SER A 86 0.96 -0.27 -12.40
CA SER A 86 0.85 0.94 -13.22
C SER A 86 -0.58 1.45 -13.32
N LYS A 87 -1.54 0.54 -13.45
CA LYS A 87 -2.97 0.91 -13.49
C LYS A 87 -3.43 1.51 -12.16
N VAL A 88 -3.05 0.90 -11.04
CA VAL A 88 -3.39 1.39 -9.71
C VAL A 88 -2.75 2.76 -9.48
N PHE A 89 -1.47 2.90 -9.81
CA PHE A 89 -0.75 4.15 -9.67
C PHE A 89 -1.41 5.27 -10.47
N LYS A 90 -1.70 5.02 -11.76
CA LYS A 90 -2.32 6.02 -12.62
C LYS A 90 -3.71 6.43 -12.11
N ARG A 91 -4.49 5.46 -11.62
CA ARG A 91 -5.82 5.74 -11.08
C ARG A 91 -5.75 6.65 -9.85
N GLN A 92 -4.79 6.42 -8.97
CA GLN A 92 -4.66 7.19 -7.73
C GLN A 92 -3.94 8.52 -7.92
N GLU A 93 -2.88 8.54 -8.73
CA GLU A 93 -2.00 9.71 -8.87
C GLU A 93 -2.31 10.54 -10.11
N GLN A 94 -3.21 10.10 -10.99
CA GLN A 94 -3.62 10.79 -12.21
C GLN A 94 -2.49 10.89 -13.25
N MET A 95 -1.46 10.07 -13.13
CA MET A 95 -0.35 10.00 -14.08
C MET A 95 0.36 8.65 -13.91
N THR A 96 1.12 8.23 -14.92
CA THR A 96 1.89 7.00 -14.85
C THR A 96 3.10 7.17 -13.91
N PRO A 97 3.69 6.06 -13.43
CA PRO A 97 4.91 6.15 -12.63
C PRO A 97 6.03 6.93 -13.32
N ASN A 98 6.24 6.70 -14.63
CA ASN A 98 7.29 7.41 -15.35
C ASN A 98 6.98 8.90 -15.50
N GLU A 99 5.72 9.24 -15.75
CA GLU A 99 5.30 10.65 -15.80
C GLU A 99 5.51 11.33 -14.45
N TYR A 100 5.22 10.62 -13.35
CA TYR A 100 5.45 11.13 -12.01
C TYR A 100 6.93 11.40 -11.78
N ARG A 101 7.79 10.45 -12.16
CA ARG A 101 9.25 10.62 -12.02
C ARG A 101 9.74 11.84 -12.79
N ASP A 102 9.33 11.97 -14.04
CA ASP A 102 9.76 13.10 -14.89
C ASP A 102 9.35 14.43 -14.28
N ARG A 103 8.16 14.49 -13.73
CA ARG A 103 7.62 15.70 -13.13
C ARG A 103 8.36 16.12 -11.86
N THR A 104 8.83 15.15 -11.08
CA THR A 104 9.54 15.43 -9.82
C THR A 104 11.02 15.72 -10.02
N LYS A 105 11.58 15.42 -11.20
CA LYS A 105 13.00 15.65 -11.49
C LYS A 105 13.27 17.01 -12.14
N SER A 106 12.25 17.78 -12.44
CA SER A 106 12.44 19.09 -13.08
C SER A 106 12.84 20.17 -12.09
#